data_9cec1265362038a25eca8193e19bf6eb
#
_entry.id   9cec1265362038a25eca8193e19bf6eb
#
_cell.length_a   1.000
_cell.length_b   1.000
_cell.length_c   1.000
_cell.angle_alpha   90.00
_cell.angle_beta   90.00
_cell.angle_gamma   90.00
#
_symmetry.space_group_name_H-M   'P 1'
#
loop_
_entity.id
_entity.type
_entity.pdbx_description
1 polymer ?
#
loop_
_entity_poly.entity_id
_entity_poly.type
_entity_poly.pdbx_seq_one_letter_code
_entity_poly.pdbx_strand_id
1 'polypeptide(L)'
;MAAAGASAVLSRGVLAAVADKNTPAQRGSTTPRWMQGVPVNQWTAIPGSALSGMDCTAQLAAGLTNSRFQDIGFGDPRRGIVAYSGGALKTDGSEMLIFGGGGAGAWAGNDVRGLRLEDDAPVWRTRVNPTVAAKVPSRYAAPAPYMLDGRTPSARHSYWSPQFIDAKNRFMVFGCAITWASDTGQFYVVDGVAVDDGIWDAPGTYPDIPLRRGWDGNWACKHPVTEDVYVASASAVSRWTRAKNSWSTFWQSTRTDVDRASAAIDPTGTGTLLRVGDYGSPNVPVAINLATGAATVGSFTGPYAGAISIGGYYAAGLVYDKGLGKFLLFQDDGHLYAITRVSVATWSVDRMVLSGTAPDAMHSAGAGLPAIWGRMQYVPNLDGVCIIQAYDRPAYFVKTR
;
A
#
# COMPACT_ATOMS: atom_id res chain seq x y z
N MET A 1 -54.70 51.99 9.62
CA MET A 1 -54.38 50.59 10.02
C MET A 1 -52.90 50.43 9.79
N ALA A 2 -52.16 50.36 10.87
CA ALA A 2 -50.69 50.33 10.85
C ALA A 2 -50.22 48.88 10.84
N ALA A 3 -49.37 48.52 9.91
CA ALA A 3 -48.67 47.20 9.88
C ALA A 3 -47.32 47.34 10.55
N ALA A 4 -47.16 46.60 11.65
CA ALA A 4 -45.91 46.51 12.41
C ALA A 4 -44.92 45.58 11.70
N GLY A 5 -43.74 46.11 11.36
CA GLY A 5 -42.60 45.33 10.89
C GLY A 5 -41.83 44.69 12.06
N ALA A 6 -41.73 43.37 12.06
CA ALA A 6 -40.89 42.69 12.99
C ALA A 6 -39.46 42.55 12.42
N SER A 7 -38.51 43.17 13.10
CA SER A 7 -37.07 43.09 12.78
C SER A 7 -36.51 41.83 13.42
N ALA A 8 -36.09 40.87 12.58
CA ALA A 8 -35.40 39.67 13.04
C ALA A 8 -33.92 39.95 13.32
N VAL A 9 -33.53 39.89 14.57
CA VAL A 9 -32.14 39.95 15.01
C VAL A 9 -31.49 38.57 14.76
N LEU A 10 -30.63 38.51 13.77
CA LEU A 10 -29.78 37.33 13.54
C LEU A 10 -28.66 37.30 14.60
N SER A 11 -28.81 36.42 15.58
CA SER A 11 -27.75 36.06 16.50
C SER A 11 -26.61 35.36 15.75
N ARG A 12 -25.46 36.01 15.69
CA ARG A 12 -24.20 35.37 15.26
C ARG A 12 -23.81 34.33 16.32
N GLY A 13 -24.11 33.09 16.05
CA GLY A 13 -23.54 31.97 16.79
C GLY A 13 -22.05 31.89 16.53
N VAL A 14 -21.26 32.11 17.58
CA VAL A 14 -19.83 31.86 17.61
C VAL A 14 -19.66 30.33 17.44
N LEU A 15 -19.22 29.90 16.26
CA LEU A 15 -18.73 28.54 16.05
C LEU A 15 -17.43 28.42 16.87
N ALA A 16 -17.55 27.89 18.09
CA ALA A 16 -16.40 27.41 18.84
C ALA A 16 -15.79 26.27 18.03
N ALA A 17 -14.56 26.51 17.54
CA ALA A 17 -13.76 25.45 16.95
C ALA A 17 -13.61 24.34 18.00
N VAL A 18 -14.25 23.19 17.75
CA VAL A 18 -14.01 21.97 18.50
C VAL A 18 -12.57 21.59 18.17
N ALA A 19 -11.67 21.84 19.12
CA ALA A 19 -10.30 21.36 19.02
C ALA A 19 -10.34 19.85 18.86
N ASP A 20 -9.90 19.38 17.71
CA ASP A 20 -9.79 17.96 17.40
C ASP A 20 -8.80 17.33 18.40
N LYS A 21 -9.32 16.58 19.36
CA LYS A 21 -8.52 15.91 20.41
C LYS A 21 -7.67 14.77 19.86
N ASN A 22 -7.71 14.52 18.57
CA ASN A 22 -6.99 13.46 17.88
C ASN A 22 -5.76 13.96 17.10
N THR A 23 -5.28 15.17 17.34
CA THR A 23 -3.94 15.54 16.87
C THR A 23 -2.94 14.69 17.66
N PRO A 24 -2.21 13.74 17.02
CA PRO A 24 -1.17 13.00 17.71
C PRO A 24 -0.24 14.02 18.33
N ALA A 25 0.05 13.90 19.63
CA ALA A 25 1.03 14.73 20.29
C ALA A 25 2.29 14.64 19.42
N GLN A 26 2.73 15.76 18.85
CA GLN A 26 4.04 15.86 18.20
C GLN A 26 5.07 15.47 19.25
N ARG A 27 5.41 14.16 19.27
CA ARG A 27 6.60 13.73 19.98
C ARG A 27 7.73 14.46 19.29
N GLY A 28 8.50 15.22 20.05
CA GLY A 28 9.68 15.89 19.53
C GLY A 28 10.51 14.84 18.78
N SER A 29 10.50 14.89 17.46
CA SER A 29 11.13 13.91 16.59
C SER A 29 12.65 14.06 16.78
N THR A 30 13.20 13.25 17.66
CA THR A 30 14.63 13.01 17.64
C THR A 30 14.89 12.12 16.44
N THR A 31 15.70 12.60 15.49
CA THR A 31 16.12 11.80 14.32
C THR A 31 16.66 10.47 14.78
N PRO A 32 16.12 9.32 14.31
CA PRO A 32 16.59 7.99 14.71
C PRO A 32 18.09 7.83 14.50
N ARG A 33 18.77 7.06 15.32
CA ARG A 33 20.24 6.89 15.25
C ARG A 33 20.71 6.42 13.88
N TRP A 34 20.00 5.47 13.28
CA TRP A 34 20.35 4.94 11.96
C TRP A 34 20.28 6.01 10.85
N MET A 35 19.52 7.09 11.09
CA MET A 35 19.31 8.17 10.13
C MET A 35 20.21 9.38 10.40
N GLN A 36 20.93 9.40 11.53
CA GLN A 36 21.85 10.48 11.86
C GLN A 36 22.99 10.52 10.84
N GLY A 37 23.17 11.68 10.20
CA GLY A 37 24.19 11.86 9.17
C GLY A 37 23.85 11.23 7.81
N VAL A 38 22.66 10.67 7.62
CA VAL A 38 22.22 10.20 6.29
C VAL A 38 22.05 11.40 5.36
N PRO A 39 22.85 11.47 4.28
CA PRO A 39 22.75 12.56 3.33
C PRO A 39 21.45 12.49 2.51
N VAL A 40 21.05 13.64 1.98
CA VAL A 40 19.99 13.71 0.96
C VAL A 40 20.49 13.02 -0.32
N ASN A 41 19.60 12.36 -1.01
CA ASN A 41 19.88 11.62 -2.25
C ASN A 41 20.93 10.50 -2.08
N GLN A 42 20.86 9.78 -0.98
CA GLN A 42 21.68 8.60 -0.76
C GLN A 42 20.81 7.38 -0.42
N TRP A 43 21.12 6.25 -1.08
CA TRP A 43 20.62 4.95 -0.68
C TRP A 43 21.21 4.57 0.68
N THR A 44 20.34 4.30 1.64
CA THR A 44 20.73 3.87 2.99
C THR A 44 20.01 2.57 3.32
N ALA A 45 20.78 1.51 3.51
CA ALA A 45 20.25 0.27 4.06
C ALA A 45 19.94 0.46 5.55
N ILE A 46 18.71 0.22 5.97
CA ILE A 46 18.29 0.35 7.37
C ILE A 46 18.84 -0.85 8.16
N PRO A 47 19.71 -0.64 9.16
CA PRO A 47 20.31 -1.75 9.91
C PRO A 47 19.24 -2.60 10.62
N GLY A 48 19.41 -3.92 10.60
CA GLY A 48 18.52 -4.87 11.30
C GLY A 48 17.13 -5.06 10.68
N SER A 49 16.84 -4.40 9.56
CA SER A 49 15.51 -4.40 8.94
C SER A 49 15.25 -5.53 7.94
N ALA A 50 16.16 -6.49 7.79
CA ALA A 50 15.89 -7.67 6.99
C ALA A 50 14.85 -8.57 7.68
N LEU A 51 13.80 -8.97 6.95
CA LEU A 51 12.77 -9.88 7.47
C LEU A 51 13.35 -11.24 7.89
N SER A 52 14.45 -11.67 7.27
CA SER A 52 15.14 -12.91 7.63
C SER A 52 15.62 -12.96 9.08
N GLY A 53 15.81 -11.80 9.71
CA GLY A 53 16.15 -11.67 11.13
C GLY A 53 14.95 -11.60 12.08
N MET A 54 13.73 -11.63 11.56
CA MET A 54 12.52 -11.50 12.37
C MET A 54 12.30 -12.72 13.28
N ASP A 55 11.88 -12.46 14.52
CA ASP A 55 11.37 -13.49 15.42
C ASP A 55 10.04 -14.07 14.91
N CYS A 56 10.01 -15.37 14.66
CA CYS A 56 8.84 -16.11 14.18
C CYS A 56 8.17 -16.95 15.29
N THR A 57 8.42 -16.67 16.56
CA THR A 57 7.85 -17.43 17.70
C THR A 57 6.33 -17.49 17.61
N ALA A 58 5.65 -16.39 17.27
CA ALA A 58 4.20 -16.35 17.14
C ALA A 58 3.68 -17.26 16.01
N GLN A 59 4.37 -17.32 14.87
CA GLN A 59 4.05 -18.17 13.74
C GLN A 59 4.24 -19.65 14.06
N LEU A 60 5.32 -19.97 14.76
CA LEU A 60 5.60 -21.33 15.24
C LEU A 60 4.59 -21.76 16.30
N ALA A 61 4.25 -20.90 17.25
CA ALA A 61 3.24 -21.16 18.28
C ALA A 61 1.84 -21.37 17.68
N ALA A 62 1.52 -20.72 16.58
CA ALA A 62 0.29 -20.95 15.83
C ALA A 62 0.27 -22.30 15.09
N GLY A 63 1.37 -23.06 15.11
CA GLY A 63 1.51 -24.33 14.42
C GLY A 63 1.66 -24.21 12.90
N LEU A 64 1.98 -23.02 12.40
CA LEU A 64 2.24 -22.74 10.99
C LEU A 64 3.70 -23.13 10.70
N THR A 65 3.95 -24.44 10.60
CA THR A 65 5.27 -25.01 10.35
C THR A 65 5.39 -25.41 8.87
N ASN A 66 6.63 -25.52 8.41
CA ASN A 66 7.00 -25.92 7.07
C ASN A 66 6.33 -27.22 6.59
N SER A 67 6.04 -28.17 7.50
CA SER A 67 5.52 -29.50 7.15
C SER A 67 4.11 -29.49 6.57
N ARG A 68 3.30 -28.47 6.83
CA ARG A 68 1.95 -28.32 6.27
C ARG A 68 1.91 -27.64 4.91
N PHE A 69 3.01 -27.01 4.50
CA PHE A 69 3.09 -26.11 3.37
C PHE A 69 4.22 -26.48 2.41
N GLN A 70 4.79 -27.70 2.57
CA GLN A 70 5.95 -28.17 1.81
C GLN A 70 5.73 -28.27 0.30
N ASP A 71 4.50 -28.38 -0.16
CA ASP A 71 4.21 -28.61 -1.59
C ASP A 71 4.58 -27.43 -2.48
N ILE A 72 5.02 -26.28 -1.93
CA ILE A 72 5.15 -25.05 -2.69
C ILE A 72 6.44 -24.26 -2.41
N GLY A 73 7.39 -24.81 -1.69
CA GLY A 73 8.75 -24.26 -1.59
C GLY A 73 8.96 -23.00 -0.71
N PHE A 74 7.94 -22.47 -0.06
CA PHE A 74 8.03 -21.28 0.78
C PHE A 74 7.72 -21.54 2.27
N GLY A 75 8.28 -22.60 2.79
CA GLY A 75 8.06 -23.02 4.18
C GLY A 75 8.56 -22.06 5.26
N ASP A 76 9.28 -21.00 4.91
CA ASP A 76 9.71 -19.97 5.85
C ASP A 76 8.69 -18.81 5.90
N PRO A 77 8.08 -18.55 7.06
CA PRO A 77 7.11 -17.46 7.20
C PRO A 77 7.68 -16.10 6.83
N ARG A 78 8.98 -15.88 7.01
CA ARG A 78 9.67 -14.63 6.67
C ARG A 78 9.73 -14.40 5.17
N ARG A 79 9.94 -15.46 4.40
CA ARG A 79 9.99 -15.44 2.95
C ARG A 79 8.61 -15.34 2.33
N GLY A 80 7.66 -16.14 2.83
CA GLY A 80 6.32 -16.22 2.27
C GLY A 80 5.53 -14.93 2.37
N ILE A 81 5.75 -14.14 3.43
CA ILE A 81 4.95 -12.92 3.65
C ILE A 81 5.21 -11.82 2.61
N VAL A 82 6.36 -11.79 1.95
CA VAL A 82 6.63 -10.80 0.89
C VAL A 82 6.20 -11.27 -0.49
N ALA A 83 5.83 -12.53 -0.63
CA ALA A 83 5.36 -13.05 -1.89
C ALA A 83 3.94 -12.52 -2.19
N TYR A 84 3.76 -11.85 -3.31
CA TYR A 84 2.48 -11.28 -3.76
C TYR A 84 1.84 -10.30 -2.76
N SER A 85 2.62 -9.73 -1.85
CA SER A 85 2.14 -8.88 -0.78
C SER A 85 2.56 -7.45 -0.96
N GLY A 86 1.63 -6.56 -0.69
CA GLY A 86 1.88 -5.14 -0.52
C GLY A 86 2.11 -4.76 0.92
N GLY A 87 2.24 -3.45 1.12
CA GLY A 87 2.38 -2.84 2.43
C GLY A 87 1.71 -1.50 2.50
N ALA A 88 1.61 -0.97 3.70
CA ALA A 88 1.10 0.36 3.98
C ALA A 88 1.95 1.03 5.05
N LEU A 89 1.93 2.36 5.07
CA LEU A 89 2.57 3.16 6.11
C LEU A 89 1.53 3.61 7.14
N LYS A 90 1.75 3.26 8.41
CA LYS A 90 1.14 3.91 9.56
C LYS A 90 1.95 5.15 9.87
N THR A 91 1.34 6.32 9.84
CA THR A 91 2.06 7.59 10.00
C THR A 91 2.67 7.74 11.39
N ASP A 92 1.95 7.31 12.44
CA ASP A 92 2.50 7.28 13.81
C ASP A 92 3.64 6.27 13.92
N GLY A 93 4.83 6.77 14.27
CA GLY A 93 6.06 5.99 14.35
C GLY A 93 6.63 5.61 12.99
N SER A 94 6.10 6.15 11.91
CA SER A 94 6.53 5.84 10.53
C SER A 94 6.65 4.33 10.31
N GLU A 95 5.62 3.57 10.68
CA GLU A 95 5.65 2.12 10.69
C GLU A 95 5.23 1.53 9.35
N MET A 96 6.16 0.83 8.70
CA MET A 96 5.86 0.01 7.51
C MET A 96 5.15 -1.27 7.95
N LEU A 97 3.95 -1.50 7.43
CA LEU A 97 3.13 -2.67 7.72
C LEU A 97 3.01 -3.54 6.47
N ILE A 98 3.16 -4.87 6.64
CA ILE A 98 2.91 -5.86 5.57
C ILE A 98 1.95 -6.93 6.09
N PHE A 99 1.13 -7.48 5.19
CA PHE A 99 0.08 -8.45 5.52
C PHE A 99 0.36 -9.80 4.89
N GLY A 100 0.08 -10.85 5.65
CA GLY A 100 0.21 -12.26 5.36
C GLY A 100 0.14 -12.63 3.89
N GLY A 101 1.29 -12.88 3.31
CA GLY A 101 1.49 -12.95 1.89
C GLY A 101 1.22 -14.27 1.26
N GLY A 102 0.94 -14.16 -0.01
CA GLY A 102 1.13 -15.23 -0.90
C GLY A 102 -0.01 -16.17 -1.10
N GLY A 103 -1.20 -15.97 -0.57
CA GLY A 103 -2.36 -16.78 -0.95
C GLY A 103 -2.00 -18.18 -1.41
N ALA A 104 -2.67 -18.68 -2.41
CA ALA A 104 -2.45 -20.00 -2.97
C ALA A 104 -0.98 -20.40 -3.17
N GLY A 105 -0.30 -20.75 -2.13
CA GLY A 105 0.96 -21.42 -2.29
C GLY A 105 2.19 -20.83 -1.65
N ALA A 106 2.15 -19.61 -1.11
CA ALA A 106 3.34 -19.03 -0.52
C ALA A 106 3.32 -19.02 1.01
N TRP A 107 2.28 -18.45 1.63
CA TRP A 107 2.14 -18.38 3.07
C TRP A 107 0.67 -18.42 3.49
N ALA A 108 0.33 -19.30 4.42
CA ALA A 108 -1.03 -19.47 4.91
C ALA A 108 -1.40 -18.55 6.08
N GLY A 109 -0.42 -17.91 6.69
CA GLY A 109 -0.64 -16.99 7.80
C GLY A 109 -1.28 -15.69 7.36
N ASN A 110 -2.15 -15.16 8.19
CA ASN A 110 -2.83 -13.88 8.02
C ASN A 110 -2.32 -12.83 9.01
N ASP A 111 -1.10 -12.99 9.44
CA ASP A 111 -0.41 -12.06 10.35
C ASP A 111 -0.10 -10.72 9.67
N VAL A 112 -0.04 -9.67 10.48
CA VAL A 112 0.46 -8.36 10.08
C VAL A 112 1.78 -8.12 10.79
N ARG A 113 2.78 -7.66 10.06
CA ARG A 113 4.11 -7.35 10.57
C ARG A 113 4.42 -5.90 10.37
N GLY A 114 5.10 -5.32 11.36
CA GLY A 114 5.47 -3.91 11.38
C GLY A 114 6.96 -3.68 11.55
N LEU A 115 7.48 -2.68 10.86
CA LEU A 115 8.84 -2.15 10.99
C LEU A 115 8.74 -0.66 11.30
N ARG A 116 9.01 -0.27 12.54
CA ARG A 116 8.97 1.14 12.95
C ARG A 116 10.27 1.84 12.57
N LEU A 117 10.19 2.74 11.63
CA LEU A 117 11.35 3.47 11.11
C LEU A 117 11.87 4.55 12.06
N GLU A 118 11.05 5.01 13.01
CA GLU A 118 11.45 5.98 14.02
C GLU A 118 12.17 5.35 15.23
N ASP A 119 12.26 4.03 15.30
CA ASP A 119 13.09 3.35 16.30
C ASP A 119 14.58 3.56 15.97
N ASP A 120 15.44 3.69 16.97
CA ASP A 120 16.90 3.79 16.79
C ASP A 120 17.52 2.55 16.13
N ALA A 121 16.91 1.39 16.34
CA ALA A 121 17.23 0.11 15.76
C ALA A 121 15.94 -0.56 15.24
N PRO A 122 15.49 -0.23 14.04
CA PRO A 122 14.28 -0.79 13.46
C PRO A 122 14.38 -2.31 13.32
N VAL A 123 13.42 -3.02 13.87
CA VAL A 123 13.30 -4.48 13.74
C VAL A 123 11.86 -4.86 13.43
N TRP A 124 11.67 -5.90 12.64
CA TRP A 124 10.36 -6.43 12.35
C TRP A 124 9.72 -7.06 13.58
N ARG A 125 8.45 -6.77 13.79
CA ARG A 125 7.64 -7.32 14.89
C ARG A 125 6.31 -7.82 14.36
N THR A 126 5.80 -8.91 14.93
CA THR A 126 4.42 -9.32 14.71
C THR A 126 3.49 -8.33 15.40
N ARG A 127 2.62 -7.67 14.61
CA ARG A 127 1.62 -6.72 15.10
C ARG A 127 0.26 -7.38 15.28
N VAL A 128 -0.08 -8.31 14.41
CA VAL A 128 -1.26 -9.16 14.51
C VAL A 128 -0.81 -10.59 14.42
N ASN A 129 -1.14 -11.40 15.40
CA ASN A 129 -0.77 -12.81 15.41
C ASN A 129 -1.50 -13.58 14.31
N PRO A 130 -0.85 -14.58 13.70
CA PRO A 130 -1.52 -15.44 12.74
C PRO A 130 -2.60 -16.29 13.41
N THR A 131 -3.62 -16.61 12.64
CA THR A 131 -4.62 -17.60 13.05
C THR A 131 -3.96 -18.97 13.23
N VAL A 132 -4.33 -19.68 14.30
CA VAL A 132 -3.79 -21.03 14.59
C VAL A 132 -4.06 -22.01 13.44
N ALA A 133 -3.10 -22.88 13.17
CA ALA A 133 -3.13 -23.79 12.02
C ALA A 133 -4.40 -24.66 11.93
N ALA A 134 -5.00 -25.00 13.06
CA ALA A 134 -6.25 -25.77 13.09
C ALA A 134 -7.45 -25.03 12.49
N LYS A 135 -7.39 -23.70 12.42
CA LYS A 135 -8.43 -22.84 11.82
C LYS A 135 -8.08 -22.35 10.41
N VAL A 136 -6.93 -22.71 9.87
CA VAL A 136 -6.56 -22.42 8.49
C VAL A 136 -7.25 -23.42 7.58
N PRO A 137 -8.03 -22.97 6.58
CA PRO A 137 -8.68 -23.90 5.65
C PRO A 137 -7.64 -24.70 4.87
N SER A 138 -8.00 -25.91 4.47
CA SER A 138 -7.17 -26.68 3.53
C SER A 138 -7.02 -25.87 2.23
N ARG A 139 -5.84 -25.92 1.62
CA ARG A 139 -5.58 -25.31 0.31
C ARG A 139 -6.57 -25.73 -0.77
N TYR A 140 -7.12 -26.93 -0.64
CA TYR A 140 -8.07 -27.51 -1.59
C TYR A 140 -9.54 -27.35 -1.14
N ALA A 141 -9.78 -26.58 -0.08
CA ALA A 141 -11.14 -26.25 0.33
C ALA A 141 -11.80 -25.30 -0.67
N ALA A 142 -13.12 -25.17 -0.55
CA ALA A 142 -13.85 -24.17 -1.32
C ALA A 142 -13.28 -22.77 -1.01
N PRO A 143 -13.18 -21.87 -2.00
CA PRO A 143 -12.69 -20.53 -1.81
C PRO A 143 -13.45 -19.83 -0.67
N ALA A 144 -12.72 -19.33 0.32
CA ALA A 144 -13.29 -18.58 1.43
C ALA A 144 -12.45 -17.33 1.72
N PRO A 145 -13.08 -16.17 1.86
CA PRO A 145 -12.38 -14.94 2.22
C PRO A 145 -11.86 -14.97 3.66
N TYR A 146 -12.38 -15.89 4.48
CA TYR A 146 -12.09 -15.98 5.90
C TYR A 146 -11.55 -17.36 6.29
N MET A 147 -10.83 -17.41 7.41
CA MET A 147 -10.42 -18.63 8.08
C MET A 147 -11.64 -19.45 8.53
N LEU A 148 -11.43 -20.69 9.01
CA LEU A 148 -12.53 -21.58 9.45
C LEU A 148 -13.34 -21.04 10.64
N ASP A 149 -12.88 -19.97 11.29
CA ASP A 149 -13.66 -19.26 12.32
C ASP A 149 -14.73 -18.33 11.70
N GLY A 150 -14.75 -18.19 10.38
CA GLY A 150 -15.68 -17.32 9.66
C GLY A 150 -15.50 -15.82 9.94
N ARG A 151 -14.42 -15.42 10.60
CA ARG A 151 -14.21 -14.06 11.07
C ARG A 151 -12.89 -13.45 10.62
N THR A 152 -11.78 -14.15 10.83
CA THR A 152 -10.46 -13.63 10.51
C THR A 152 -10.17 -13.79 9.02
N PRO A 153 -9.63 -12.77 8.35
CA PRO A 153 -9.33 -12.86 6.92
C PRO A 153 -8.34 -13.98 6.62
N SER A 154 -8.56 -14.70 5.53
CA SER A 154 -7.58 -15.66 5.02
C SER A 154 -6.37 -14.95 4.43
N ALA A 155 -5.21 -15.62 4.45
CA ALA A 155 -4.04 -15.16 3.71
C ALA A 155 -4.36 -15.03 2.22
N ARG A 156 -3.86 -13.97 1.57
CA ARG A 156 -4.24 -13.65 0.20
C ARG A 156 -3.16 -12.86 -0.53
N HIS A 157 -3.19 -12.87 -1.86
CA HIS A 157 -2.41 -11.98 -2.69
C HIS A 157 -2.91 -10.54 -2.50
N SER A 158 -2.22 -9.75 -1.72
CA SER A 158 -2.68 -8.41 -1.37
C SER A 158 -2.14 -7.30 -2.29
N TYR A 159 -1.04 -7.56 -3.00
CA TYR A 159 -0.44 -6.62 -3.96
C TYR A 159 -0.38 -5.18 -3.42
N TRP A 160 -1.04 -4.20 -4.07
CA TRP A 160 -1.14 -2.81 -3.59
C TRP A 160 -2.32 -2.57 -2.65
N SER A 161 -3.17 -3.57 -2.41
CA SER A 161 -4.42 -3.39 -1.68
C SER A 161 -4.28 -2.96 -0.21
N PRO A 162 -3.20 -3.28 0.52
CA PRO A 162 -3.06 -2.79 1.89
C PRO A 162 -2.94 -1.27 1.95
N GLN A 163 -3.74 -0.66 2.82
CA GLN A 163 -3.69 0.77 3.15
C GLN A 163 -3.82 0.95 4.65
N PHE A 164 -3.14 1.93 5.23
CA PHE A 164 -3.37 2.32 6.62
C PHE A 164 -4.22 3.58 6.67
N ILE A 165 -5.34 3.53 7.38
CA ILE A 165 -6.26 4.66 7.56
C ILE A 165 -5.99 5.24 8.95
N ASP A 166 -5.18 6.29 9.02
CA ASP A 166 -4.73 6.88 10.28
C ASP A 166 -5.88 7.39 11.13
N ALA A 167 -6.87 8.05 10.52
CA ALA A 167 -8.04 8.57 11.21
C ALA A 167 -8.94 7.46 11.81
N LYS A 168 -8.83 6.23 11.36
CA LYS A 168 -9.52 5.05 11.93
C LYS A 168 -8.59 4.19 12.79
N ASN A 169 -7.28 4.46 12.76
CA ASN A 169 -6.25 3.58 13.31
C ASN A 169 -6.43 2.13 12.85
N ARG A 170 -6.59 1.94 11.52
CA ARG A 170 -6.83 0.62 10.92
C ARG A 170 -5.90 0.34 9.77
N PHE A 171 -5.25 -0.81 9.83
CA PHE A 171 -4.65 -1.41 8.65
C PHE A 171 -5.75 -2.13 7.89
N MET A 172 -5.98 -1.76 6.65
CA MET A 172 -7.07 -2.27 5.83
C MET A 172 -6.54 -2.95 4.57
N VAL A 173 -7.20 -4.04 4.16
CA VAL A 173 -6.91 -4.79 2.95
C VAL A 173 -8.12 -4.70 2.02
N PHE A 174 -7.94 -4.08 0.87
CA PHE A 174 -9.00 -3.80 -0.10
C PHE A 174 -9.03 -4.87 -1.20
N GLY A 175 -9.82 -5.93 -0.97
CA GLY A 175 -9.95 -7.02 -1.92
C GLY A 175 -8.73 -7.95 -1.99
N CYS A 176 -8.77 -8.88 -2.90
CA CYS A 176 -7.66 -9.77 -3.23
C CYS A 176 -7.91 -10.50 -4.55
N ALA A 177 -6.83 -10.96 -5.18
CA ALA A 177 -6.93 -11.79 -6.37
C ALA A 177 -7.13 -13.27 -6.04
N ILE A 178 -6.33 -13.79 -5.10
CA ILE A 178 -6.26 -15.23 -4.78
C ILE A 178 -6.12 -15.36 -3.27
N THR A 179 -6.83 -16.32 -2.66
CA THR A 179 -6.68 -16.67 -1.26
C THR A 179 -5.88 -17.96 -1.10
N TRP A 180 -5.41 -18.23 0.11
CA TRP A 180 -4.76 -19.50 0.43
C TRP A 180 -5.61 -20.71 0.07
N ALA A 181 -6.92 -20.64 0.28
CA ALA A 181 -7.84 -21.76 0.07
C ALA A 181 -8.19 -22.03 -1.39
N SER A 182 -7.79 -21.18 -2.33
CA SER A 182 -8.17 -21.35 -3.75
C SER A 182 -7.30 -20.57 -4.70
N ASP A 183 -6.90 -21.21 -5.78
CA ASP A 183 -6.20 -20.60 -6.92
C ASP A 183 -7.16 -19.82 -7.85
N THR A 184 -8.48 -19.91 -7.64
CA THR A 184 -9.49 -19.35 -8.54
C THR A 184 -10.46 -18.39 -7.88
N GLY A 185 -10.38 -18.22 -6.55
CA GLY A 185 -11.28 -17.36 -5.81
C GLY A 185 -10.82 -15.90 -5.79
N GLN A 186 -11.60 -15.02 -6.39
CA GLN A 186 -11.45 -13.59 -6.22
C GLN A 186 -12.46 -13.09 -5.20
N PHE A 187 -11.99 -12.33 -4.22
CA PHE A 187 -12.84 -11.75 -3.20
C PHE A 187 -12.72 -10.24 -3.20
N TYR A 188 -13.86 -9.60 -3.07
CA TYR A 188 -13.98 -8.14 -3.08
C TYR A 188 -14.25 -7.58 -1.69
N VAL A 189 -14.01 -8.39 -0.67
CA VAL A 189 -14.17 -8.00 0.75
C VAL A 189 -13.13 -6.97 1.15
N VAL A 190 -13.52 -6.11 2.06
CA VAL A 190 -12.64 -5.15 2.71
C VAL A 190 -12.52 -5.51 4.17
N ASP A 191 -11.32 -5.80 4.62
CA ASP A 191 -11.04 -6.16 5.99
C ASP A 191 -10.18 -5.10 6.67
N GLY A 192 -10.40 -4.89 7.95
CA GLY A 192 -9.65 -3.96 8.77
C GLY A 192 -9.18 -4.59 10.07
N VAL A 193 -8.02 -4.17 10.56
CA VAL A 193 -7.49 -4.59 11.86
C VAL A 193 -6.88 -3.41 12.61
N ALA A 194 -7.15 -3.36 13.90
CA ALA A 194 -6.44 -2.50 14.82
C ALA A 194 -5.08 -3.17 15.14
N VAL A 195 -4.00 -2.64 14.57
CA VAL A 195 -2.68 -3.24 14.74
C VAL A 195 -2.12 -3.13 16.16
N ASP A 196 -2.69 -2.25 16.97
CA ASP A 196 -2.23 -2.04 18.35
C ASP A 196 -2.79 -3.10 19.31
N ASP A 197 -3.95 -3.69 19.02
CA ASP A 197 -4.58 -4.77 19.80
C ASP A 197 -4.67 -6.12 19.05
N GLY A 198 -4.36 -6.12 17.76
CA GLY A 198 -4.36 -7.33 16.92
C GLY A 198 -5.74 -7.88 16.60
N ILE A 199 -6.82 -7.08 16.77
CA ILE A 199 -8.19 -7.53 16.60
C ILE A 199 -8.72 -7.14 15.22
N TRP A 200 -9.09 -8.14 14.42
CA TRP A 200 -9.78 -7.93 13.15
C TRP A 200 -11.22 -7.46 13.36
N ASP A 201 -11.62 -6.47 12.59
CA ASP A 201 -13.01 -6.02 12.56
C ASP A 201 -13.93 -7.16 12.08
N ALA A 202 -15.21 -7.11 12.46
CA ALA A 202 -16.13 -8.15 12.03
C ALA A 202 -16.34 -8.13 10.50
N PRO A 203 -16.53 -9.28 9.85
CA PRO A 203 -16.92 -9.34 8.45
C PRO A 203 -18.12 -8.43 8.15
N GLY A 204 -18.07 -7.72 7.03
CA GLY A 204 -19.14 -6.77 6.66
C GLY A 204 -19.09 -5.41 7.38
N THR A 205 -18.09 -5.16 8.25
CA THR A 205 -17.89 -3.81 8.83
C THR A 205 -17.66 -2.77 7.73
N TYR A 206 -17.04 -3.18 6.65
CA TYR A 206 -16.81 -2.37 5.46
C TYR A 206 -17.56 -2.97 4.29
N PRO A 207 -18.18 -2.14 3.43
CA PRO A 207 -18.89 -2.64 2.27
C PRO A 207 -17.91 -3.23 1.25
N ASP A 208 -18.32 -4.32 0.61
CA ASP A 208 -17.54 -4.97 -0.44
C ASP A 208 -17.27 -4.04 -1.61
N ILE A 209 -16.13 -4.24 -2.28
CA ILE A 209 -15.76 -3.48 -3.46
C ILE A 209 -16.77 -3.79 -4.58
N PRO A 210 -17.44 -2.78 -5.18
CA PRO A 210 -18.48 -3.01 -6.18
C PRO A 210 -17.95 -3.50 -7.53
N LEU A 211 -16.64 -3.49 -7.72
CA LEU A 211 -15.99 -3.84 -8.98
C LEU A 211 -15.73 -5.33 -9.06
N ARG A 212 -16.22 -5.95 -10.13
CA ARG A 212 -15.97 -7.36 -10.43
C ARG A 212 -15.08 -7.48 -11.65
N ARG A 213 -14.00 -8.22 -11.51
CA ARG A 213 -12.99 -8.71 -12.47
C ARG A 213 -11.64 -8.01 -12.41
N GLY A 214 -10.63 -8.84 -12.38
CA GLY A 214 -9.21 -8.56 -12.44
C GLY A 214 -8.48 -9.74 -11.81
N TRP A 215 -7.75 -10.50 -12.60
CA TRP A 215 -7.11 -11.73 -12.12
C TRP A 215 -5.99 -11.44 -11.15
N ASP A 216 -5.17 -10.45 -11.44
CA ASP A 216 -3.97 -10.19 -10.68
C ASP A 216 -3.73 -8.68 -10.58
N GLY A 217 -3.48 -8.22 -9.37
CA GLY A 217 -2.86 -6.93 -9.20
C GLY A 217 -3.79 -5.72 -9.29
N ASN A 218 -5.00 -5.83 -8.72
CA ASN A 218 -5.75 -4.62 -8.42
C ASN A 218 -4.88 -3.68 -7.62
N TRP A 219 -4.68 -2.46 -8.11
CA TRP A 219 -3.99 -1.46 -7.33
C TRP A 219 -4.96 -0.68 -6.45
N ALA A 220 -4.48 -0.29 -5.30
CA ALA A 220 -5.14 0.66 -4.44
C ALA A 220 -4.18 1.78 -4.07
N CYS A 221 -4.69 2.99 -3.94
CA CYS A 221 -3.92 4.11 -3.40
C CYS A 221 -4.80 4.99 -2.52
N LYS A 222 -4.23 5.44 -1.40
CA LYS A 222 -4.88 6.30 -0.43
C LYS A 222 -4.62 7.77 -0.77
N HIS A 223 -5.67 8.59 -0.71
CA HIS A 223 -5.51 10.04 -0.76
C HIS A 223 -4.85 10.52 0.55
N PRO A 224 -3.70 11.21 0.50
CA PRO A 224 -2.92 11.48 1.71
C PRO A 224 -3.56 12.47 2.68
N VAL A 225 -4.62 13.19 2.27
CA VAL A 225 -5.31 14.16 3.12
C VAL A 225 -6.68 13.65 3.57
N THR A 226 -7.52 13.18 2.63
CA THR A 226 -8.89 12.73 2.96
C THR A 226 -8.93 11.28 3.45
N GLU A 227 -7.88 10.51 3.15
CA GLU A 227 -7.77 9.07 3.36
C GLU A 227 -8.85 8.25 2.65
N ASP A 228 -9.46 8.82 1.63
CA ASP A 228 -10.27 8.05 0.69
C ASP A 228 -9.38 7.10 -0.09
N VAL A 229 -9.87 5.90 -0.37
CA VAL A 229 -9.08 4.88 -1.08
C VAL A 229 -9.67 4.66 -2.46
N TYR A 230 -8.81 4.74 -3.45
CA TYR A 230 -9.13 4.47 -4.84
C TYR A 230 -8.63 3.08 -5.19
N VAL A 231 -9.54 2.22 -5.65
CA VAL A 231 -9.22 0.83 -6.00
C VAL A 231 -9.60 0.60 -7.46
N ALA A 232 -8.67 0.08 -8.23
CA ALA A 232 -8.93 -0.29 -9.60
C ALA A 232 -9.29 -1.76 -9.75
N SER A 233 -10.18 -2.02 -10.68
CA SER A 233 -10.34 -3.31 -11.35
C SER A 233 -10.03 -3.16 -12.84
N ALA A 234 -10.19 -4.24 -13.59
CA ALA A 234 -9.86 -4.30 -15.02
C ALA A 234 -10.38 -3.11 -15.87
N SER A 235 -11.52 -2.51 -15.54
CA SER A 235 -12.14 -1.49 -16.38
C SER A 235 -12.64 -0.25 -15.62
N ALA A 236 -12.41 -0.17 -14.30
CA ALA A 236 -12.94 0.93 -13.52
C ALA A 236 -12.10 1.23 -12.28
N VAL A 237 -12.24 2.43 -11.77
CA VAL A 237 -11.73 2.83 -10.45
C VAL A 237 -12.93 3.15 -9.57
N SER A 238 -13.00 2.50 -8.42
CA SER A 238 -13.94 2.83 -7.37
C SER A 238 -13.26 3.62 -6.28
N ARG A 239 -13.99 4.56 -5.70
CA ARG A 239 -13.57 5.34 -4.55
C ARG A 239 -14.33 4.89 -3.31
N TRP A 240 -13.61 4.43 -2.32
CA TRP A 240 -14.14 4.29 -0.96
C TRP A 240 -13.98 5.60 -0.22
N THR A 241 -15.10 6.19 0.18
CA THR A 241 -15.09 7.44 0.95
C THR A 241 -15.03 7.11 2.43
N ARG A 242 -13.92 7.44 3.09
CA ARG A 242 -13.68 7.17 4.50
C ARG A 242 -14.78 7.70 5.42
N ALA A 243 -15.19 8.95 5.21
CA ALA A 243 -16.20 9.62 6.05
C ALA A 243 -17.59 8.96 5.98
N LYS A 244 -17.93 8.34 4.85
CA LYS A 244 -19.23 7.72 4.61
C LYS A 244 -19.20 6.20 4.74
N ASN A 245 -18.02 5.60 4.81
CA ASN A 245 -17.81 4.16 4.71
C ASN A 245 -18.61 3.55 3.54
N SER A 246 -18.48 4.13 2.36
CA SER A 246 -19.24 3.73 1.18
C SER A 246 -18.44 3.89 -0.10
N TRP A 247 -18.81 3.08 -1.09
CA TRP A 247 -18.22 3.10 -2.42
C TRP A 247 -19.00 4.00 -3.38
N SER A 248 -18.28 4.56 -4.32
CA SER A 248 -18.82 5.17 -5.55
C SER A 248 -17.94 4.79 -6.73
N THR A 249 -18.54 4.59 -7.89
CA THR A 249 -17.77 4.49 -9.15
C THR A 249 -17.16 5.86 -9.42
N PHE A 250 -15.83 5.87 -9.56
CA PHE A 250 -15.10 7.11 -9.74
C PHE A 250 -14.73 7.36 -11.21
N TRP A 251 -14.27 6.30 -11.88
CA TRP A 251 -13.90 6.35 -13.27
C TRP A 251 -14.17 5.00 -13.93
N GLN A 252 -14.58 5.03 -15.20
CA GLN A 252 -14.74 3.83 -16.03
C GLN A 252 -13.89 3.96 -17.29
N SER A 253 -13.21 2.88 -17.64
CA SER A 253 -12.44 2.76 -18.87
C SER A 253 -13.14 1.82 -19.84
N THR A 254 -12.98 2.09 -21.10
CA THR A 254 -13.32 1.11 -22.16
C THR A 254 -12.23 0.04 -22.32
N ARG A 255 -11.06 0.21 -21.67
CA ARG A 255 -9.96 -0.75 -21.70
C ARG A 255 -10.13 -1.75 -20.57
N THR A 256 -9.88 -3.01 -20.87
CA THR A 256 -10.04 -4.13 -19.94
C THR A 256 -8.76 -4.51 -19.19
N ASP A 257 -7.63 -3.84 -19.47
CA ASP A 257 -6.28 -4.29 -19.12
C ASP A 257 -5.58 -3.31 -18.15
N VAL A 258 -6.23 -2.94 -17.04
CA VAL A 258 -5.62 -2.08 -16.00
C VAL A 258 -4.93 -2.89 -14.89
N ASP A 259 -4.66 -4.17 -15.14
CA ASP A 259 -3.97 -5.06 -14.22
C ASP A 259 -2.50 -4.66 -14.08
N ARG A 260 -1.97 -4.78 -12.86
CA ARG A 260 -0.54 -4.63 -12.53
C ARG A 260 0.05 -3.25 -12.78
N ALA A 261 -0.78 -2.22 -12.80
CA ALA A 261 -0.33 -0.83 -12.79
C ALA A 261 0.09 -0.40 -11.38
N SER A 262 0.96 0.59 -11.31
CA SER A 262 1.24 1.31 -10.07
C SER A 262 0.52 2.64 -10.06
N ALA A 263 0.01 3.06 -8.91
CA ALA A 263 -0.71 4.31 -8.79
C ALA A 263 -0.34 5.07 -7.51
N ALA A 264 -0.32 6.40 -7.61
CA ALA A 264 -0.13 7.30 -6.48
C ALA A 264 -0.91 8.60 -6.69
N ILE A 265 -1.09 9.37 -5.63
CA ILE A 265 -1.88 10.60 -5.64
C ILE A 265 -1.01 11.80 -5.27
N ASP A 266 -0.98 12.78 -6.20
CA ASP A 266 -0.63 14.16 -5.90
C ASP A 266 -1.89 14.87 -5.36
N PRO A 267 -1.92 15.29 -4.09
CA PRO A 267 -3.09 15.93 -3.51
C PRO A 267 -3.18 17.43 -3.80
N THR A 268 -2.23 18.02 -4.54
CA THR A 268 -2.19 19.46 -4.78
C THR A 268 -3.26 19.93 -5.76
N GLY A 269 -3.76 21.13 -5.57
CA GLY A 269 -4.82 21.70 -6.41
C GLY A 269 -6.11 20.88 -6.36
N THR A 270 -6.59 20.41 -7.52
CA THR A 270 -7.77 19.54 -7.62
C THR A 270 -7.47 18.07 -7.37
N GLY A 271 -6.20 17.74 -7.11
CA GLY A 271 -5.69 16.39 -6.96
C GLY A 271 -5.54 15.65 -8.29
N THR A 272 -4.48 14.86 -8.37
CA THR A 272 -4.22 14.02 -9.55
C THR A 272 -3.82 12.61 -9.10
N LEU A 273 -4.57 11.61 -9.52
CA LEU A 273 -4.14 10.23 -9.42
C LEU A 273 -3.36 9.91 -10.70
N LEU A 274 -2.08 9.59 -10.55
CA LEU A 274 -1.25 9.09 -11.64
C LEU A 274 -1.19 7.57 -11.55
N ARG A 275 -1.60 6.91 -12.62
CA ARG A 275 -1.40 5.48 -12.86
C ARG A 275 -0.30 5.32 -13.91
N VAL A 276 0.62 4.40 -13.71
CA VAL A 276 1.69 4.08 -14.65
C VAL A 276 1.69 2.60 -14.95
N GLY A 277 1.75 2.27 -16.22
CA GLY A 277 1.78 0.91 -16.71
C GLY A 277 0.41 0.21 -16.70
N ASP A 278 0.36 -0.89 -17.37
CA ASP A 278 -0.62 -1.98 -17.30
C ASP A 278 -0.05 -3.18 -18.09
N TYR A 279 -0.75 -4.32 -18.05
CA TYR A 279 -0.31 -5.54 -18.72
C TYR A 279 -0.11 -5.37 -20.24
N GLY A 280 -0.94 -4.55 -20.88
CA GLY A 280 -0.90 -4.30 -22.34
C GLY A 280 -0.17 -3.02 -22.76
N SER A 281 0.18 -2.14 -21.81
CA SER A 281 0.77 -0.84 -22.08
C SER A 281 1.72 -0.42 -20.94
N PRO A 282 2.89 -1.06 -20.83
CA PRO A 282 3.75 -0.98 -19.65
C PRO A 282 4.36 0.41 -19.41
N ASN A 283 4.32 1.28 -20.39
CA ASN A 283 4.95 2.60 -20.36
C ASN A 283 3.96 3.76 -20.56
N VAL A 284 2.66 3.54 -20.34
CA VAL A 284 1.65 4.57 -20.55
C VAL A 284 1.19 5.18 -19.22
N PRO A 285 1.41 6.50 -19.00
CA PRO A 285 0.82 7.19 -17.86
C PRO A 285 -0.64 7.55 -18.12
N VAL A 286 -1.49 7.37 -17.12
CA VAL A 286 -2.87 7.86 -17.13
C VAL A 286 -3.07 8.75 -15.91
N ALA A 287 -3.41 10.01 -16.16
CA ALA A 287 -3.74 10.97 -15.12
C ALA A 287 -5.25 11.08 -14.94
N ILE A 288 -5.73 10.93 -13.72
CA ILE A 288 -7.14 11.07 -13.38
C ILE A 288 -7.29 12.29 -12.46
N ASN A 289 -8.08 13.27 -12.87
CA ASN A 289 -8.41 14.42 -12.03
C ASN A 289 -9.34 13.99 -10.89
N LEU A 290 -8.95 14.21 -9.63
CA LEU A 290 -9.72 13.72 -8.49
C LEU A 290 -11.03 14.47 -8.25
N ALA A 291 -11.15 15.71 -8.72
CA ALA A 291 -12.38 16.48 -8.56
C ALA A 291 -13.46 16.08 -9.59
N THR A 292 -13.05 15.70 -10.81
CA THR A 292 -13.99 15.46 -11.92
C THR A 292 -14.07 14.01 -12.37
N GLY A 293 -13.11 13.16 -12.02
CA GLY A 293 -12.97 11.81 -12.57
C GLY A 293 -12.47 11.77 -14.02
N ALA A 294 -12.18 12.91 -14.62
CA ALA A 294 -11.69 12.96 -16.00
C ALA A 294 -10.29 12.34 -16.09
N ALA A 295 -10.16 11.36 -16.99
CA ALA A 295 -8.88 10.68 -17.23
C ALA A 295 -8.25 11.15 -18.54
N THR A 296 -6.95 11.32 -18.52
CA THR A 296 -6.13 11.68 -19.67
C THR A 296 -5.03 10.64 -19.84
N VAL A 297 -5.03 9.97 -20.99
CA VAL A 297 -3.92 9.12 -21.40
C VAL A 297 -2.80 10.03 -21.88
N GLY A 298 -1.63 9.83 -21.33
CA GLY A 298 -0.47 10.69 -21.57
C GLY A 298 0.70 9.96 -22.21
N SER A 299 1.81 10.66 -22.25
CA SER A 299 3.10 10.13 -22.70
C SER A 299 4.21 10.57 -21.77
N PHE A 300 5.23 9.74 -21.66
CA PHE A 300 6.49 10.12 -21.04
C PHE A 300 7.39 10.86 -22.00
N THR A 301 8.14 11.81 -21.45
CA THR A 301 9.19 12.60 -22.12
C THR A 301 10.42 12.66 -21.21
N GLY A 302 11.47 13.34 -21.66
CA GLY A 302 12.72 13.44 -20.91
C GLY A 302 13.70 12.31 -21.19
N PRO A 303 14.91 12.37 -20.60
CA PRO A 303 16.02 11.50 -20.97
C PRO A 303 15.78 10.02 -20.61
N TYR A 304 14.88 9.73 -19.69
CA TYR A 304 14.61 8.37 -19.23
C TYR A 304 13.16 7.90 -19.52
N ALA A 305 12.46 8.57 -20.44
CA ALA A 305 11.10 8.17 -20.81
C ALA A 305 11.02 6.71 -21.29
N GLY A 306 12.00 6.26 -22.06
CA GLY A 306 12.09 4.89 -22.57
C GLY A 306 12.52 3.84 -21.53
N ALA A 307 12.97 4.26 -20.34
CA ALA A 307 13.34 3.34 -19.27
C ALA A 307 12.12 2.83 -18.48
N ILE A 308 10.97 3.51 -18.57
CA ILE A 308 9.77 3.10 -17.85
C ILE A 308 9.16 1.89 -18.53
N SER A 309 9.11 0.78 -17.81
CA SER A 309 8.51 -0.48 -18.28
C SER A 309 7.86 -1.19 -17.11
N ILE A 310 6.61 -0.86 -16.84
CA ILE A 310 5.82 -1.47 -15.76
C ILE A 310 4.77 -2.37 -16.39
N GLY A 311 4.89 -3.66 -16.15
CA GLY A 311 3.92 -4.62 -16.68
C GLY A 311 4.31 -6.05 -16.38
N GLY A 312 3.39 -6.96 -16.61
CA GLY A 312 3.62 -8.37 -16.34
C GLY A 312 3.79 -8.64 -14.84
N TYR A 313 4.82 -9.37 -14.48
CA TYR A 313 5.10 -9.73 -13.09
C TYR A 313 5.99 -8.72 -12.35
N TYR A 314 6.43 -7.66 -13.02
CA TYR A 314 7.36 -6.65 -12.48
C TYR A 314 6.59 -5.42 -11.98
N ALA A 315 5.99 -5.54 -10.82
CA ALA A 315 5.24 -4.45 -10.24
C ALA A 315 6.16 -3.45 -9.55
N ALA A 316 6.22 -2.26 -10.09
CA ALA A 316 6.97 -1.15 -9.54
C ALA A 316 6.31 -0.58 -8.27
N GLY A 317 7.11 0.06 -7.43
CA GLY A 317 6.62 0.95 -6.39
C GLY A 317 6.44 2.36 -6.95
N LEU A 318 5.31 3.00 -6.68
CA LEU A 318 5.05 4.39 -7.05
C LEU A 318 4.49 5.14 -5.85
N VAL A 319 5.09 6.29 -5.54
CA VAL A 319 4.64 7.19 -4.47
C VAL A 319 4.69 8.64 -4.94
N TYR A 320 3.97 9.53 -4.28
CA TYR A 320 4.12 10.97 -4.46
C TYR A 320 4.95 11.54 -3.30
N ASP A 321 6.08 12.14 -3.61
CA ASP A 321 6.89 12.89 -2.67
C ASP A 321 6.40 14.34 -2.62
N LYS A 322 5.70 14.67 -1.54
CA LYS A 322 5.16 16.02 -1.32
C LYS A 322 6.26 17.08 -1.23
N GLY A 323 7.43 16.72 -0.71
CA GLY A 323 8.54 17.66 -0.53
C GLY A 323 9.18 18.05 -1.86
N LEU A 324 9.33 17.09 -2.75
CA LEU A 324 9.85 17.31 -4.10
C LEU A 324 8.77 17.79 -5.09
N GLY A 325 7.48 17.58 -4.79
CA GLY A 325 6.38 17.81 -5.73
C GLY A 325 6.43 16.88 -6.94
N LYS A 326 6.90 15.64 -6.77
CA LYS A 326 7.14 14.67 -7.85
C LYS A 326 6.62 13.30 -7.48
N PHE A 327 6.26 12.51 -8.49
CA PHE A 327 6.09 11.08 -8.31
C PHE A 327 7.44 10.40 -8.39
N LEU A 328 7.67 9.46 -7.48
CA LEU A 328 8.87 8.65 -7.44
C LEU A 328 8.50 7.21 -7.77
N LEU A 329 9.18 6.63 -8.75
CA LEU A 329 8.98 5.30 -9.25
C LEU A 329 10.23 4.47 -9.04
N PHE A 330 10.11 3.33 -8.37
CA PHE A 330 11.16 2.32 -8.28
C PHE A 330 10.71 1.07 -9.04
N GLN A 331 11.51 0.64 -10.00
CA GLN A 331 11.22 -0.54 -10.81
C GLN A 331 12.34 -1.59 -10.73
N ASP A 332 12.25 -2.63 -11.55
CA ASP A 332 13.08 -3.83 -11.50
C ASP A 332 14.57 -3.62 -11.86
N ASP A 333 14.92 -2.50 -12.47
CA ASP A 333 16.29 -2.14 -12.80
C ASP A 333 17.12 -1.57 -11.61
N GLY A 334 16.48 -1.44 -10.43
CA GLY A 334 17.13 -0.92 -9.22
C GLY A 334 17.29 0.60 -9.19
N HIS A 335 16.68 1.33 -10.13
CA HIS A 335 16.72 2.77 -10.18
C HIS A 335 15.46 3.44 -9.61
N LEU A 336 15.65 4.62 -9.05
CA LEU A 336 14.58 5.51 -8.64
C LEU A 336 14.41 6.61 -9.69
N TYR A 337 13.22 6.69 -10.27
CA TYR A 337 12.87 7.69 -11.27
C TYR A 337 11.97 8.75 -10.66
N ALA A 338 12.21 10.01 -11.03
CA ALA A 338 11.38 11.15 -10.68
C ALA A 338 10.50 11.50 -11.89
N ILE A 339 9.19 11.45 -11.70
CA ILE A 339 8.20 11.77 -12.73
C ILE A 339 7.59 13.12 -12.39
N THR A 340 7.77 14.08 -13.27
CA THR A 340 7.30 15.46 -13.12
C THR A 340 6.23 15.78 -14.15
N ARG A 341 5.14 16.37 -13.71
CA ARG A 341 4.07 16.81 -14.59
C ARG A 341 4.52 18.02 -15.43
N VAL A 342 4.47 17.90 -16.75
CA VAL A 342 4.71 19.00 -17.70
C VAL A 342 3.40 19.59 -18.17
N SER A 343 2.40 18.72 -18.45
CA SER A 343 1.03 19.07 -18.79
C SER A 343 0.07 18.01 -18.27
N VAL A 344 -1.22 18.12 -18.61
CA VAL A 344 -2.19 17.06 -18.25
C VAL A 344 -1.89 15.73 -18.93
N ALA A 345 -1.22 15.74 -20.08
CA ALA A 345 -0.92 14.56 -20.90
C ALA A 345 0.58 14.26 -21.02
N THR A 346 1.45 15.10 -20.47
CA THR A 346 2.91 14.96 -20.66
C THR A 346 3.62 14.93 -19.33
N TRP A 347 4.49 13.93 -19.17
CA TRP A 347 5.21 13.64 -17.93
C TRP A 347 6.69 13.47 -18.22
N SER A 348 7.54 14.34 -17.65
CA SER A 348 9.00 14.21 -17.76
C SER A 348 9.51 13.15 -16.80
N VAL A 349 10.40 12.29 -17.29
CA VAL A 349 11.04 11.25 -16.49
C VAL A 349 12.54 11.54 -16.40
N ASP A 350 13.01 11.70 -15.19
CA ASP A 350 14.41 11.85 -14.84
C ASP A 350 14.83 10.70 -13.91
N ARG A 351 16.05 10.22 -14.03
CA ARG A 351 16.63 9.30 -13.05
C ARG A 351 17.22 10.11 -11.91
N MET A 352 16.86 9.77 -10.68
CA MET A 352 17.49 10.40 -9.51
C MET A 352 18.97 9.99 -9.44
N VAL A 353 19.83 10.97 -9.28
CA VAL A 353 21.26 10.73 -9.03
C VAL A 353 21.41 10.45 -7.54
N LEU A 354 21.60 9.18 -7.20
CA LEU A 354 21.70 8.72 -5.83
C LEU A 354 23.09 8.12 -5.58
N SER A 355 23.69 8.48 -4.45
CA SER A 355 24.90 7.84 -3.93
C SER A 355 24.57 6.61 -3.09
N GLY A 356 25.57 5.92 -2.56
CA GLY A 356 25.40 4.74 -1.72
C GLY A 356 25.11 3.47 -2.52
N THR A 357 24.81 2.39 -1.78
CA THR A 357 24.52 1.07 -2.38
C THR A 357 23.03 0.97 -2.65
N ALA A 358 22.65 0.94 -3.92
CA ALA A 358 21.29 0.73 -4.35
C ALA A 358 20.75 -0.67 -3.93
N PRO A 359 19.43 -0.84 -3.79
CA PRO A 359 18.83 -2.17 -3.78
C PRO A 359 19.25 -2.96 -5.02
N ASP A 360 19.34 -4.28 -4.87
CA ASP A 360 19.58 -5.15 -6.03
C ASP A 360 18.43 -4.98 -7.05
N ALA A 361 18.72 -5.26 -8.32
CA ALA A 361 17.66 -5.39 -9.31
C ALA A 361 16.67 -6.49 -8.89
N MET A 362 15.38 -6.28 -9.10
CA MET A 362 14.34 -7.16 -8.57
C MET A 362 14.39 -8.60 -9.09
N HIS A 363 15.04 -8.86 -10.18
CA HIS A 363 15.27 -10.19 -10.77
C HIS A 363 15.96 -11.18 -9.83
N SER A 364 16.72 -10.69 -8.85
CA SER A 364 17.49 -11.52 -7.94
C SER A 364 16.74 -11.87 -6.65
N ALA A 365 15.57 -11.36 -6.41
CA ALA A 365 14.83 -11.52 -5.14
C ALA A 365 14.31 -12.95 -4.87
N GLY A 366 14.63 -13.92 -5.69
CA GLY A 366 14.68 -15.37 -5.43
C GLY A 366 13.45 -16.07 -4.84
N ALA A 367 12.34 -15.40 -4.59
CA ALA A 367 11.19 -15.99 -3.91
C ALA A 367 9.87 -15.51 -4.49
N GLY A 368 9.44 -16.14 -5.56
CA GLY A 368 8.19 -15.77 -6.22
C GLY A 368 8.25 -14.32 -6.72
N LEU A 369 7.78 -13.95 -7.74
CA LEU A 369 7.76 -12.71 -8.52
C LEU A 369 8.48 -11.49 -7.93
N PRO A 370 9.49 -10.96 -8.63
CA PRO A 370 10.18 -9.73 -8.25
C PRO A 370 9.24 -8.53 -8.40
N ALA A 371 8.71 -8.05 -7.30
CA ALA A 371 7.80 -6.92 -7.31
C ALA A 371 7.80 -6.17 -5.99
N ILE A 372 7.60 -4.88 -6.03
CA ILE A 372 7.54 -4.00 -4.86
C ILE A 372 6.10 -3.82 -4.40
N TRP A 373 5.16 -3.72 -5.33
CA TRP A 373 3.76 -3.37 -5.07
C TRP A 373 3.64 -2.19 -4.09
N GLY A 374 2.80 -2.29 -3.07
CA GLY A 374 2.64 -1.26 -2.03
C GLY A 374 3.76 -1.21 -0.98
N ARG A 375 4.87 -1.95 -1.13
CA ARG A 375 5.98 -1.93 -0.18
C ARG A 375 6.99 -0.79 -0.38
N MET A 376 6.70 0.13 -1.28
CA MET A 376 7.33 1.44 -1.37
C MET A 376 6.39 2.49 -0.81
N GLN A 377 6.85 3.29 0.15
CA GLN A 377 6.04 4.31 0.81
C GLN A 377 6.84 5.60 0.98
N TYR A 378 6.21 6.74 0.73
CA TYR A 378 6.73 8.03 1.17
C TYR A 378 6.51 8.16 2.68
N VAL A 379 7.57 8.50 3.41
CA VAL A 379 7.60 8.60 4.88
C VAL A 379 7.72 10.07 5.28
N PRO A 380 6.60 10.77 5.51
CA PRO A 380 6.61 12.22 5.69
C PRO A 380 7.39 12.68 6.91
N ASN A 381 7.41 11.90 7.99
CA ASN A 381 8.14 12.28 9.22
C ASN A 381 9.66 12.18 9.07
N LEU A 382 10.15 11.46 8.06
CA LEU A 382 11.57 11.25 7.80
C LEU A 382 12.04 11.89 6.49
N ASP A 383 11.14 12.61 5.81
CA ASP A 383 11.42 13.31 4.54
C ASP A 383 12.06 12.42 3.48
N GLY A 384 11.48 11.24 3.24
CA GLY A 384 12.07 10.31 2.29
C GLY A 384 11.17 9.15 1.91
N VAL A 385 11.74 8.19 1.20
CA VAL A 385 11.05 7.01 0.69
C VAL A 385 11.67 5.75 1.28
N CYS A 386 10.82 4.88 1.83
CA CYS A 386 11.21 3.54 2.28
C CYS A 386 10.78 2.49 1.25
N ILE A 387 11.66 1.53 0.98
CA ILE A 387 11.44 0.42 0.05
C ILE A 387 11.78 -0.90 0.74
N ILE A 388 10.85 -1.85 0.72
CA ILE A 388 11.05 -3.22 1.20
C ILE A 388 11.02 -4.13 -0.02
N GLN A 389 12.19 -4.59 -0.45
CA GLN A 389 12.34 -5.35 -1.68
C GLN A 389 12.15 -6.85 -1.46
N ALA A 390 12.93 -7.45 -0.58
CA ALA A 390 12.98 -8.88 -0.35
C ALA A 390 13.08 -9.22 1.14
N TYR A 391 12.84 -10.49 1.47
CA TYR A 391 12.86 -10.94 2.87
C TYR A 391 14.27 -10.99 3.48
N ASP A 392 15.28 -11.28 2.67
CA ASP A 392 16.70 -11.44 3.05
C ASP A 392 17.53 -10.19 2.80
N ARG A 393 16.92 -9.12 2.40
CA ARG A 393 17.53 -7.80 2.21
C ARG A 393 17.03 -6.82 3.27
N PRO A 394 17.84 -5.84 3.66
CA PRO A 394 17.36 -4.74 4.50
C PRO A 394 16.28 -3.94 3.77
N ALA A 395 15.44 -3.26 4.50
CA ALA A 395 14.68 -2.15 3.94
C ALA A 395 15.65 -1.03 3.55
N TYR A 396 15.38 -0.36 2.45
CA TYR A 396 16.18 0.77 1.98
C TYR A 396 15.41 2.06 2.19
N PHE A 397 16.17 3.11 2.46
CA PHE A 397 15.63 4.45 2.61
C PHE A 397 16.42 5.44 1.75
N VAL A 398 15.71 6.37 1.12
CA VAL A 398 16.27 7.52 0.44
C VAL A 398 15.71 8.78 1.07
N LYS A 399 16.55 9.58 1.73
CA LYS A 399 16.18 10.90 2.19
C LYS A 399 16.11 11.83 0.99
N THR A 400 14.98 12.49 0.77
CA THR A 400 14.74 13.30 -0.43
C THR A 400 14.92 14.80 -0.19
N ARG A 401 15.02 15.23 1.10
CA ARG A 401 15.29 16.63 1.49
C ARG A 401 15.84 16.76 2.91
#